data_3a775eb201930ec13682fe21f72b1015
#
_entry.id   3a775eb201930ec13682fe21f72b1015
#
_cell.length_a   1.000
_cell.length_b   1.000
_cell.length_c   1.000
_cell.angle_alpha   90.00
_cell.angle_beta   90.00
_cell.angle_gamma   90.00
#
_symmetry.space_group_name_H-M   'P 1'
#
loop_
_entity.id
_entity.type
_entity.pdbx_description
1 polymer ?
#
loop_
_entity_poly.entity_id
_entity_poly.type
_entity_poly.pdbx_seq_one_letter_code
_entity_poly.pdbx_strand_id
1 'polypeptide(L)'
;AYVSVGFSDDSDSIFIKITDAGNNTVETNYIGRSKYYDNRAAVVTSTADDWAGWVNEKFVQTCQIFRSYNLWLSCAIVTNVGDLNTWVDIQTQIDSGYIEPVSHSRSHPYVPYADLEGEVLGSKQDLIDNLIMPEHNRYGENEYVYAWVAPYGEYDVGIDSMVSMGKYLVTRMYYGNDHQFSSWDQELFKYDPIGVSTEAGPLWLGTTDTTYLNNTFDDVLASGGVYHIMCHPNVIEWDQDYPWVHLEHISNRKNVWYAGFGHLYAYHFLQSTYPEIILNTDKSDNINLDVFTLCSNYPNPFNPATTISYNIPKSSYIKIDIYNPMGGMVRHLYSSQRDQGYHSIMWNSKDNYGKPVSAGLYFYSIR
;
A
#
# COMPACT_ATOMS: atom_id res chain seq x y z
N ALA A 1 26.11 1.46 8.66
CA ALA A 1 25.09 2.52 8.76
C ALA A 1 24.14 2.40 7.59
N TYR A 2 22.85 2.51 7.87
CA TYR A 2 21.81 2.52 6.82
C TYR A 2 21.38 3.97 6.63
N VAL A 3 21.14 4.34 5.38
CA VAL A 3 20.56 5.65 5.04
C VAL A 3 19.26 5.38 4.30
N SER A 4 18.15 5.80 4.89
CA SER A 4 16.84 5.82 4.23
C SER A 4 16.59 7.23 3.74
N VAL A 5 16.15 7.33 2.49
CA VAL A 5 15.78 8.61 1.88
C VAL A 5 14.32 8.51 1.43
N GLY A 6 13.50 9.37 2.00
CA GLY A 6 12.11 9.54 1.58
C GLY A 6 12.01 10.66 0.54
N PHE A 7 11.19 10.46 -0.48
CA PHE A 7 10.86 11.49 -1.45
C PHE A 7 9.62 12.24 -0.97
N SER A 8 9.73 13.53 -0.74
CA SER A 8 8.62 14.38 -0.29
C SER A 8 8.02 15.22 -1.43
N ASP A 9 8.66 15.22 -2.58
CA ASP A 9 8.24 16.00 -3.74
C ASP A 9 8.62 15.32 -5.07
N ASP A 10 8.28 15.95 -6.19
CA ASP A 10 8.51 15.49 -7.55
C ASP A 10 9.97 15.66 -8.04
N SER A 11 10.94 15.66 -7.14
CA SER A 11 12.35 15.78 -7.55
C SER A 11 12.80 14.52 -8.29
N ASP A 12 13.29 14.68 -9.49
CA ASP A 12 13.69 13.60 -10.42
C ASP A 12 14.92 12.80 -9.95
N SER A 13 15.68 13.31 -9.00
CA SER A 13 16.93 12.68 -8.58
C SER A 13 17.34 13.07 -7.17
N ILE A 14 17.72 12.08 -6.37
CA ILE A 14 18.37 12.29 -5.08
C ILE A 14 19.83 11.91 -5.18
N PHE A 15 20.70 12.83 -4.82
CA PHE A 15 22.14 12.60 -4.71
C PHE A 15 22.49 12.36 -3.23
N ILE A 16 22.94 11.16 -2.92
CA ILE A 16 23.43 10.84 -1.59
C ILE A 16 24.95 10.94 -1.62
N LYS A 17 25.52 11.90 -0.88
CA LYS A 17 26.96 11.98 -0.65
C LYS A 17 27.31 11.35 0.68
N ILE A 18 28.01 10.23 0.64
CA ILE A 18 28.56 9.60 1.83
C ILE A 18 30.00 10.13 1.97
N THR A 19 30.31 10.75 3.11
CA THR A 19 31.64 11.24 3.43
C THR A 19 32.13 10.53 4.67
N ASP A 20 33.25 9.82 4.56
CA ASP A 20 33.98 9.30 5.70
C ASP A 20 34.91 10.39 6.25
N ALA A 21 35.02 10.48 7.56
CA ALA A 21 35.93 11.39 8.24
C ALA A 21 37.41 10.90 8.25
N GLY A 22 37.68 9.73 7.68
CA GLY A 22 39.01 9.11 7.56
C GLY A 22 39.41 8.85 6.10
N ASN A 23 40.66 8.46 5.90
CA ASN A 23 41.19 8.15 4.57
C ASN A 23 40.88 6.73 4.07
N ASN A 24 39.82 6.11 4.54
CA ASN A 24 39.43 4.77 4.14
C ASN A 24 38.51 4.82 2.92
N THR A 25 38.76 3.95 1.97
CA THR A 25 37.80 3.63 0.89
C THR A 25 36.60 2.95 1.51
N VAL A 26 35.45 3.63 1.52
CA VAL A 26 34.17 3.02 1.91
C VAL A 26 33.58 2.37 0.66
N GLU A 27 33.52 1.05 0.65
CA GLU A 27 32.70 0.36 -0.35
C GLU A 27 31.24 0.55 0.02
N THR A 28 30.48 1.20 -0.88
CA THR A 28 29.03 1.30 -0.77
C THR A 28 28.40 0.25 -1.68
N ASN A 29 27.73 -0.70 -1.07
CA ASN A 29 26.98 -1.70 -1.81
C ASN A 29 25.50 -1.37 -1.78
N TYR A 30 24.85 -1.40 -2.95
CA TYR A 30 23.41 -1.38 -3.03
C TYR A 30 22.87 -2.75 -2.59
N ILE A 31 22.10 -2.77 -1.51
CA ILE A 31 21.57 -4.02 -0.93
C ILE A 31 20.18 -4.33 -1.49
N GLY A 32 19.44 -3.31 -1.94
CA GLY A 32 18.08 -3.46 -2.42
C GLY A 32 17.15 -2.37 -1.88
N ARG A 33 15.87 -2.51 -2.20
CA ARG A 33 14.83 -1.68 -1.60
C ARG A 33 14.56 -2.10 -0.18
N SER A 34 14.17 -1.14 0.65
CA SER A 34 13.69 -1.44 2.00
C SER A 34 12.45 -2.33 1.93
N LYS A 35 12.45 -3.44 2.68
CA LYS A 35 11.31 -4.35 2.75
C LYS A 35 10.07 -3.65 3.30
N TYR A 36 10.26 -2.76 4.28
CA TYR A 36 9.21 -2.01 4.92
C TYR A 36 9.49 -0.52 4.87
N TYR A 37 8.43 0.28 5.02
CA TYR A 37 8.54 1.73 5.04
C TYR A 37 9.58 2.22 6.06
N ASP A 38 10.33 3.25 5.70
CA ASP A 38 11.38 3.86 6.52
C ASP A 38 12.45 2.87 7.04
N ASN A 39 12.71 1.82 6.25
CA ASN A 39 13.69 0.76 6.57
C ASN A 39 13.48 0.12 7.96
N ARG A 40 12.23 -0.02 8.38
CA ARG A 40 11.89 -0.70 9.62
C ARG A 40 12.20 -2.19 9.53
N ALA A 41 12.48 -2.80 10.68
CA ALA A 41 12.84 -4.21 10.75
C ALA A 41 11.61 -5.13 10.64
N ALA A 42 10.49 -4.70 11.17
CA ALA A 42 9.24 -5.47 11.19
C ALA A 42 8.02 -4.56 11.03
N VAL A 43 6.85 -5.16 10.85
CA VAL A 43 5.56 -4.48 10.74
C VAL A 43 4.59 -5.02 11.78
N VAL A 44 3.77 -4.14 12.34
CA VAL A 44 2.57 -4.51 13.09
C VAL A 44 1.34 -4.03 12.33
N THR A 45 0.43 -4.96 12.07
CA THR A 45 -0.90 -4.70 11.51
C THR A 45 -1.98 -5.33 12.38
N SER A 46 -3.21 -4.87 12.27
CA SER A 46 -4.32 -5.45 13.02
C SER A 46 -5.61 -5.41 12.20
N THR A 47 -6.43 -6.46 12.33
CA THR A 47 -7.81 -6.48 11.82
C THR A 47 -8.78 -6.74 12.95
N ALA A 48 -9.90 -6.02 12.93
CA ALA A 48 -11.02 -6.25 13.84
C ALA A 48 -12.27 -6.62 13.02
N ASP A 49 -12.83 -7.77 13.27
CA ASP A 49 -13.91 -8.34 12.48
C ASP A 49 -15.29 -8.01 13.04
N ASP A 50 -16.30 -7.99 12.18
CA ASP A 50 -17.73 -7.89 12.48
C ASP A 50 -18.25 -6.51 12.89
N TRP A 51 -17.68 -5.39 12.39
CA TRP A 51 -18.28 -4.10 12.70
C TRP A 51 -19.66 -3.93 12.06
N ALA A 52 -20.68 -4.03 12.90
CA ALA A 52 -22.09 -3.82 12.59
C ALA A 52 -22.76 -3.07 13.74
N GLY A 53 -24.02 -2.64 13.56
CA GLY A 53 -24.73 -1.83 14.56
C GLY A 53 -24.81 -2.46 15.95
N TRP A 54 -24.96 -3.78 16.03
CA TRP A 54 -25.10 -4.50 17.30
C TRP A 54 -23.83 -4.59 18.15
N VAL A 55 -22.64 -4.31 17.56
CA VAL A 55 -21.34 -4.28 18.26
C VAL A 55 -20.66 -2.91 18.22
N ASN A 56 -21.35 -1.89 17.72
CA ASN A 56 -20.80 -0.58 17.43
C ASN A 56 -20.03 0.03 18.62
N GLU A 57 -20.62 0.04 19.83
CA GLU A 57 -19.97 0.60 21.02
C GLU A 57 -18.63 -0.07 21.35
N LYS A 58 -18.52 -1.40 21.13
CA LYS A 58 -17.29 -2.15 21.37
C LYS A 58 -16.22 -1.80 20.35
N PHE A 59 -16.62 -1.59 19.10
CA PHE A 59 -15.69 -1.12 18.07
C PHE A 59 -15.16 0.28 18.36
N VAL A 60 -16.04 1.22 18.71
CA VAL A 60 -15.64 2.59 19.07
C VAL A 60 -14.62 2.56 20.23
N GLN A 61 -14.90 1.78 21.28
CA GLN A 61 -13.98 1.59 22.41
C GLN A 61 -12.62 1.03 21.94
N THR A 62 -12.62 -0.03 21.15
CA THR A 62 -11.41 -0.68 20.66
C THR A 62 -10.59 0.24 19.77
N CYS A 63 -11.23 1.00 18.87
CA CYS A 63 -10.57 2.00 18.03
C CYS A 63 -9.84 3.08 18.88
N GLN A 64 -10.49 3.57 19.93
CA GLN A 64 -9.91 4.55 20.85
C GLN A 64 -8.70 3.97 21.61
N ILE A 65 -8.79 2.71 22.03
CA ILE A 65 -7.69 2.03 22.72
C ILE A 65 -6.49 1.86 21.78
N PHE A 66 -6.68 1.27 20.59
CA PHE A 66 -5.58 1.09 19.62
C PHE A 66 -4.90 2.41 19.28
N ARG A 67 -5.68 3.46 19.03
CA ARG A 67 -5.17 4.80 18.78
C ARG A 67 -4.32 5.33 19.93
N SER A 68 -4.71 5.07 21.19
CA SER A 68 -3.95 5.53 22.36
C SER A 68 -2.55 4.90 22.45
N TYR A 69 -2.35 3.75 21.81
CA TYR A 69 -1.07 3.06 21.68
C TYR A 69 -0.35 3.36 20.34
N ASN A 70 -0.89 4.25 19.51
CA ASN A 70 -0.40 4.51 18.14
C ASN A 70 -0.40 3.26 17.24
N LEU A 71 -1.34 2.37 17.44
CA LEU A 71 -1.54 1.16 16.63
C LEU A 71 -2.64 1.41 15.61
N TRP A 72 -2.41 0.94 14.37
CA TRP A 72 -3.45 0.91 13.36
C TRP A 72 -4.40 -0.25 13.58
N LEU A 73 -5.69 0.00 13.30
CA LEU A 73 -6.73 -1.02 13.32
C LEU A 73 -7.51 -0.98 12.01
N SER A 74 -7.41 -2.04 11.23
CA SER A 74 -8.21 -2.23 10.02
C SER A 74 -9.52 -2.89 10.41
N CYS A 75 -10.59 -2.10 10.37
CA CYS A 75 -11.91 -2.53 10.84
C CYS A 75 -12.70 -3.16 9.71
N ALA A 76 -13.02 -4.44 9.83
CA ALA A 76 -13.79 -5.20 8.87
C ALA A 76 -15.28 -4.96 9.09
N ILE A 77 -15.86 -4.19 8.16
CA ILE A 77 -17.22 -3.65 8.26
C ILE A 77 -18.18 -4.55 7.49
N VAL A 78 -19.20 -5.04 8.18
CA VAL A 78 -20.40 -5.62 7.56
C VAL A 78 -21.30 -4.49 7.13
N THR A 79 -21.36 -4.21 5.81
CA THR A 79 -21.91 -2.93 5.33
C THR A 79 -23.42 -2.77 5.48
N ASN A 80 -24.16 -3.85 5.70
CA ASN A 80 -25.55 -3.76 6.17
C ASN A 80 -25.58 -3.48 7.69
N VAL A 81 -25.04 -2.33 8.07
CA VAL A 81 -24.81 -1.96 9.49
C VAL A 81 -26.07 -1.77 10.32
N GLY A 82 -27.23 -1.67 9.69
CA GLY A 82 -28.52 -1.58 10.36
C GLY A 82 -29.02 -0.17 10.67
N ASP A 83 -28.15 0.82 10.90
CA ASP A 83 -28.56 2.19 11.19
C ASP A 83 -27.51 3.25 10.77
N LEU A 84 -27.98 4.51 10.64
CA LEU A 84 -27.13 5.63 10.24
C LEU A 84 -26.12 6.05 11.32
N ASN A 85 -26.41 5.82 12.60
CA ASN A 85 -25.50 6.23 13.67
C ASN A 85 -24.21 5.42 13.62
N THR A 86 -24.28 4.14 13.26
CA THR A 86 -23.11 3.30 13.07
C THR A 86 -22.17 3.86 12.00
N TRP A 87 -22.70 4.35 10.86
CA TRP A 87 -21.88 5.01 9.84
C TRP A 87 -21.22 6.29 10.34
N VAL A 88 -21.92 7.08 11.15
CA VAL A 88 -21.36 8.30 11.77
C VAL A 88 -20.23 7.96 12.74
N ASP A 89 -20.40 6.90 13.53
CA ASP A 89 -19.34 6.44 14.45
C ASP A 89 -18.13 5.91 13.70
N ILE A 90 -18.33 5.11 12.64
CA ILE A 90 -17.25 4.64 11.77
C ILE A 90 -16.47 5.84 11.21
N GLN A 91 -17.17 6.82 10.61
CA GLN A 91 -16.53 8.02 10.07
C GLN A 91 -15.74 8.78 11.14
N THR A 92 -16.33 8.95 12.32
CA THR A 92 -15.67 9.63 13.46
C THR A 92 -14.35 8.94 13.85
N GLN A 93 -14.32 7.60 13.83
CA GLN A 93 -13.10 6.86 14.14
C GLN A 93 -12.06 7.00 13.03
N ILE A 94 -12.45 6.97 11.74
CA ILE A 94 -11.56 7.20 10.61
C ILE A 94 -10.94 8.60 10.69
N ASP A 95 -11.75 9.63 10.89
CA ASP A 95 -11.30 11.03 10.98
C ASP A 95 -10.35 11.27 12.16
N SER A 96 -10.48 10.46 13.19
CA SER A 96 -9.58 10.52 14.36
C SER A 96 -8.21 9.86 14.11
N GLY A 97 -8.02 9.18 12.99
CA GLY A 97 -6.77 8.53 12.58
C GLY A 97 -6.55 7.12 13.14
N TYR A 98 -5.57 6.44 12.58
CA TYR A 98 -5.19 5.06 12.92
C TYR A 98 -6.25 3.99 12.61
N ILE A 99 -7.30 4.32 11.87
CA ILE A 99 -8.36 3.40 11.49
C ILE A 99 -8.41 3.29 9.98
N GLU A 100 -8.41 2.06 9.50
CA GLU A 100 -8.59 1.71 8.11
C GLU A 100 -9.92 0.96 7.93
N PRO A 101 -10.86 1.46 7.13
CA PRO A 101 -12.05 0.69 6.79
C PRO A 101 -11.70 -0.40 5.76
N VAL A 102 -12.08 -1.63 6.04
CA VAL A 102 -11.96 -2.77 5.12
C VAL A 102 -13.30 -3.47 4.98
N SER A 103 -13.51 -4.14 3.86
CA SER A 103 -14.79 -4.81 3.62
C SER A 103 -14.88 -6.16 4.29
N HIS A 104 -16.06 -6.46 4.88
CA HIS A 104 -16.41 -7.75 5.47
C HIS A 104 -17.77 -8.27 4.96
N SER A 105 -18.00 -8.09 3.65
CA SER A 105 -19.28 -8.36 3.00
C SER A 105 -20.44 -7.43 3.40
N ARG A 106 -21.59 -7.59 2.78
CA ARG A 106 -22.81 -6.87 3.13
C ARG A 106 -23.53 -7.48 4.33
N SER A 107 -23.71 -8.79 4.32
CA SER A 107 -24.60 -9.47 5.25
C SER A 107 -23.92 -10.57 6.07
N HIS A 108 -22.62 -10.74 5.93
CA HIS A 108 -21.82 -11.76 6.61
C HIS A 108 -22.31 -13.20 6.34
N PRO A 109 -22.43 -13.61 5.06
CA PRO A 109 -22.98 -14.92 4.71
C PRO A 109 -21.95 -16.05 4.82
N TYR A 110 -22.46 -17.28 4.95
CA TYR A 110 -21.65 -18.48 4.73
C TYR A 110 -21.46 -18.77 3.23
N VAL A 111 -20.34 -19.37 2.91
CA VAL A 111 -20.04 -19.85 1.53
C VAL A 111 -20.94 -21.07 1.20
N PRO A 112 -21.51 -21.18 -0.01
CA PRO A 112 -21.43 -20.22 -1.11
C PRO A 112 -22.41 -19.04 -0.95
N TYR A 113 -21.98 -17.84 -1.35
CA TYR A 113 -22.82 -16.65 -1.27
C TYR A 113 -23.98 -16.68 -2.28
N ALA A 114 -25.18 -16.39 -1.81
CA ALA A 114 -26.36 -16.32 -2.68
C ALA A 114 -26.30 -15.12 -3.66
N ASP A 115 -25.70 -14.02 -3.23
CA ASP A 115 -25.43 -12.82 -4.04
C ASP A 115 -23.94 -12.47 -3.95
N LEU A 116 -23.12 -13.23 -4.65
CA LEU A 116 -21.68 -13.10 -4.61
C LEU A 116 -21.19 -11.68 -5.03
N GLU A 117 -21.76 -11.11 -6.07
CA GLU A 117 -21.41 -9.77 -6.53
C GLU A 117 -21.81 -8.70 -5.50
N GLY A 118 -23.02 -8.77 -4.97
CA GLY A 118 -23.48 -7.84 -3.94
C GLY A 118 -22.68 -7.93 -2.65
N GLU A 119 -22.31 -9.13 -2.24
CA GLU A 119 -21.53 -9.32 -1.01
C GLU A 119 -20.09 -8.81 -1.14
N VAL A 120 -19.44 -8.97 -2.28
CA VAL A 120 -18.03 -8.61 -2.47
C VAL A 120 -17.84 -7.23 -3.09
N LEU A 121 -18.42 -6.98 -4.27
CA LEU A 121 -18.27 -5.68 -4.95
C LEU A 121 -19.23 -4.64 -4.36
N GLY A 122 -20.44 -5.06 -4.06
CA GLY A 122 -21.44 -4.17 -3.48
C GLY A 122 -21.03 -3.66 -2.09
N SER A 123 -20.43 -4.48 -1.23
CA SER A 123 -19.95 -4.01 0.07
C SER A 123 -18.80 -2.98 -0.06
N LYS A 124 -17.94 -3.11 -1.06
CA LYS A 124 -16.94 -2.08 -1.37
C LYS A 124 -17.60 -0.76 -1.75
N GLN A 125 -18.61 -0.83 -2.62
CA GLN A 125 -19.35 0.35 -3.05
C GLN A 125 -20.10 1.01 -1.87
N ASP A 126 -20.69 0.20 -0.98
CA ASP A 126 -21.35 0.72 0.22
C ASP A 126 -20.39 1.50 1.12
N LEU A 127 -19.15 1.03 1.28
CA LEU A 127 -18.12 1.77 2.04
C LEU A 127 -17.78 3.11 1.36
N ILE A 128 -17.62 3.12 0.05
CA ILE A 128 -17.33 4.33 -0.73
C ILE A 128 -18.48 5.34 -0.67
N ASP A 129 -19.72 4.85 -0.74
CA ASP A 129 -20.92 5.71 -0.76
C ASP A 129 -21.24 6.31 0.62
N ASN A 130 -20.87 5.64 1.71
CA ASN A 130 -21.23 6.06 3.07
C ASN A 130 -20.08 6.70 3.85
N LEU A 131 -18.84 6.58 3.39
CA LEU A 131 -17.66 7.08 4.10
C LEU A 131 -16.89 8.09 3.25
N ILE A 132 -16.39 9.11 3.91
CA ILE A 132 -15.39 10.00 3.31
C ILE A 132 -14.03 9.37 3.58
N MET A 133 -13.48 8.74 2.54
CA MET A 133 -12.16 8.15 2.63
C MET A 133 -11.08 9.23 2.65
N PRO A 134 -9.90 8.99 3.29
CA PRO A 134 -8.78 9.90 3.21
C PRO A 134 -8.43 10.19 1.75
N GLU A 135 -8.35 11.47 1.40
CA GLU A 135 -8.03 11.88 0.05
C GLU A 135 -6.61 11.46 -0.33
N HIS A 136 -6.48 10.52 -1.24
CA HIS A 136 -5.27 10.38 -2.03
C HIS A 136 -5.47 11.12 -3.36
N ASN A 137 -5.40 12.42 -3.28
CA ASN A 137 -5.80 13.39 -4.31
C ASN A 137 -5.03 13.32 -5.63
N ARG A 138 -4.43 12.18 -5.96
CA ARG A 138 -3.65 12.10 -7.20
C ARG A 138 -4.52 12.14 -8.45
N TYR A 139 -5.79 11.69 -8.35
CA TYR A 139 -6.67 11.54 -9.52
C TYR A 139 -8.14 11.91 -9.27
N GLY A 140 -8.48 12.44 -8.11
CA GLY A 140 -9.87 12.84 -7.81
C GLY A 140 -10.83 11.67 -7.61
N GLU A 141 -10.32 10.46 -7.43
CA GLU A 141 -11.09 9.26 -7.15
C GLU A 141 -10.79 8.79 -5.72
N ASN A 142 -11.84 8.57 -4.93
CA ASN A 142 -11.76 8.24 -3.51
C ASN A 142 -11.92 6.73 -3.28
N GLU A 143 -11.33 5.89 -4.11
CA GLU A 143 -11.51 4.44 -4.08
C GLU A 143 -10.40 3.74 -3.28
N TYR A 144 -10.46 3.76 -1.93
CA TYR A 144 -9.37 3.20 -1.12
C TYR A 144 -9.81 2.14 -0.12
N VAL A 145 -10.62 1.20 -0.55
CA VAL A 145 -10.84 -0.04 0.19
C VAL A 145 -9.88 -1.09 -0.34
N TYR A 146 -8.76 -1.26 0.33
CA TYR A 146 -7.68 -2.13 -0.14
C TYR A 146 -7.85 -3.59 0.21
N ALA A 147 -8.56 -3.89 1.30
CA ALA A 147 -8.62 -5.22 1.84
C ALA A 147 -10.05 -5.76 1.92
N TRP A 148 -10.15 -7.05 1.66
CA TRP A 148 -11.31 -7.88 1.92
C TRP A 148 -10.99 -8.82 3.08
N VAL A 149 -11.91 -8.93 4.03
CA VAL A 149 -11.84 -9.90 5.12
C VAL A 149 -12.97 -10.90 4.91
N ALA A 150 -12.62 -12.17 4.78
CA ALA A 150 -13.59 -13.22 4.49
C ALA A 150 -14.47 -13.50 5.73
N PRO A 151 -15.81 -13.40 5.63
CA PRO A 151 -16.73 -13.88 6.67
C PRO A 151 -16.43 -15.32 7.06
N TYR A 152 -16.37 -15.61 8.36
CA TYR A 152 -15.98 -16.90 8.93
C TYR A 152 -14.60 -17.41 8.50
N GLY A 153 -13.82 -16.56 7.81
CA GLY A 153 -12.57 -16.98 7.16
C GLY A 153 -12.74 -17.87 5.94
N GLU A 154 -13.97 -18.14 5.54
CA GLU A 154 -14.29 -19.03 4.41
C GLU A 154 -14.06 -18.35 3.06
N TYR A 155 -13.51 -19.10 2.12
CA TYR A 155 -13.09 -18.59 0.82
C TYR A 155 -13.23 -19.65 -0.26
N ASP A 156 -13.72 -19.26 -1.42
CA ASP A 156 -13.83 -20.13 -2.60
C ASP A 156 -13.37 -19.43 -3.89
N VAL A 157 -13.35 -20.16 -4.99
CA VAL A 157 -12.92 -19.65 -6.30
C VAL A 157 -13.81 -18.53 -6.82
N GLY A 158 -15.08 -18.51 -6.41
CA GLY A 158 -16.02 -17.43 -6.78
C GLY A 158 -15.65 -16.13 -6.08
N ILE A 159 -15.37 -16.19 -4.78
CA ILE A 159 -14.91 -15.05 -3.98
C ILE A 159 -13.57 -14.54 -4.54
N ASP A 160 -12.62 -15.43 -4.85
CA ASP A 160 -11.33 -15.05 -5.43
C ASP A 160 -11.50 -14.24 -6.73
N SER A 161 -12.39 -14.70 -7.60
CA SER A 161 -12.72 -14.00 -8.84
C SER A 161 -13.30 -12.61 -8.58
N MET A 162 -14.24 -12.47 -7.64
CA MET A 162 -14.88 -11.20 -7.32
C MET A 162 -13.95 -10.22 -6.60
N VAL A 163 -13.12 -10.71 -5.69
CA VAL A 163 -12.09 -9.91 -5.03
C VAL A 163 -11.10 -9.34 -6.05
N SER A 164 -10.69 -10.16 -7.03
CA SER A 164 -9.84 -9.72 -8.13
C SER A 164 -10.52 -8.68 -9.03
N MET A 165 -11.79 -8.89 -9.38
CA MET A 165 -12.60 -7.90 -10.13
C MET A 165 -12.77 -6.59 -9.36
N GLY A 166 -12.97 -6.66 -8.05
CA GLY A 166 -13.07 -5.53 -7.15
C GLY A 166 -11.75 -4.82 -6.88
N LYS A 167 -10.63 -5.35 -7.39
CA LYS A 167 -9.28 -4.80 -7.19
C LYS A 167 -8.91 -4.60 -5.71
N TYR A 168 -9.34 -5.52 -4.88
CA TYR A 168 -8.80 -5.58 -3.52
C TYR A 168 -7.34 -6.04 -3.58
N LEU A 169 -6.46 -5.34 -2.91
CA LEU A 169 -5.02 -5.67 -2.94
C LEU A 169 -4.69 -6.90 -2.12
N VAL A 170 -5.48 -7.18 -1.12
CA VAL A 170 -5.28 -8.32 -0.22
C VAL A 170 -6.60 -8.84 0.32
N THR A 171 -6.64 -10.14 0.54
CA THR A 171 -7.72 -10.83 1.23
C THR A 171 -7.16 -11.53 2.45
N ARG A 172 -7.83 -11.37 3.60
CA ARG A 172 -7.58 -12.18 4.77
C ARG A 172 -8.66 -13.27 4.87
N MET A 173 -8.20 -14.49 4.89
CA MET A 173 -9.03 -15.69 5.07
C MET A 173 -8.47 -16.50 6.23
N TYR A 174 -9.22 -17.49 6.67
CA TYR A 174 -8.84 -18.40 7.74
C TYR A 174 -9.01 -19.83 7.26
N TYR A 175 -7.99 -20.62 7.34
CA TYR A 175 -8.05 -22.02 6.95
C TYR A 175 -7.39 -22.91 7.99
N GLY A 176 -8.19 -23.73 8.67
CA GLY A 176 -7.71 -24.56 9.76
C GLY A 176 -7.29 -23.72 10.96
N ASN A 177 -6.03 -23.80 11.35
CA ASN A 177 -5.44 -23.00 12.43
C ASN A 177 -4.51 -21.90 11.92
N ASP A 178 -4.48 -21.66 10.62
CA ASP A 178 -3.56 -20.72 10.00
C ASP A 178 -4.32 -19.61 9.27
N HIS A 179 -3.94 -18.36 9.49
CA HIS A 179 -4.35 -17.27 8.63
C HIS A 179 -3.69 -17.40 7.28
N GLN A 180 -4.50 -17.27 6.24
CA GLN A 180 -4.00 -17.20 4.89
C GLN A 180 -4.30 -15.83 4.30
N PHE A 181 -3.36 -15.30 3.56
CA PHE A 181 -3.49 -14.05 2.85
C PHE A 181 -3.37 -14.31 1.37
N SER A 182 -4.29 -13.74 0.58
CA SER A 182 -4.23 -13.75 -0.88
C SER A 182 -4.30 -12.32 -1.36
N SER A 183 -3.54 -12.02 -2.38
CA SER A 183 -3.61 -10.75 -3.08
C SER A 183 -4.23 -10.93 -4.45
N TRP A 184 -4.78 -9.88 -5.03
CA TRP A 184 -5.45 -9.90 -6.34
C TRP A 184 -4.51 -10.29 -7.50
N ASP A 185 -3.22 -10.14 -7.33
CA ASP A 185 -2.19 -10.62 -8.26
C ASP A 185 -1.20 -11.49 -7.49
N GLN A 186 -1.47 -12.79 -7.46
CA GLN A 186 -0.65 -13.76 -6.73
C GLN A 186 0.78 -13.88 -7.26
N GLU A 187 1.05 -13.52 -8.50
CA GLU A 187 2.40 -13.57 -9.06
C GLU A 187 3.23 -12.36 -8.65
N LEU A 188 2.61 -11.16 -8.68
CA LEU A 188 3.26 -9.93 -8.26
C LEU A 188 3.27 -9.75 -6.73
N PHE A 189 2.31 -10.36 -6.04
CA PHE A 189 2.06 -10.13 -4.62
C PHE A 189 2.14 -11.38 -3.78
N LYS A 190 2.97 -12.35 -4.14
CA LYS A 190 3.39 -13.38 -3.19
C LYS A 190 4.12 -12.73 -2.00
N TYR A 191 3.39 -11.90 -1.30
CA TYR A 191 3.79 -11.48 0.01
C TYR A 191 3.45 -12.63 0.94
N ASP A 192 4.43 -13.50 1.11
CA ASP A 192 4.42 -14.42 2.22
C ASP A 192 4.67 -13.57 3.47
N PRO A 193 3.68 -13.38 4.35
CA PRO A 193 3.92 -12.80 5.65
C PRO A 193 4.75 -13.78 6.44
N ILE A 194 6.06 -13.77 6.20
CA ILE A 194 7.01 -14.63 6.89
C ILE A 194 6.83 -14.42 8.40
N GLY A 195 6.34 -15.44 9.05
CA GLY A 195 6.30 -15.52 10.49
C GLY A 195 5.07 -14.95 11.15
N VAL A 196 3.93 -14.91 10.40
CA VAL A 196 2.83 -14.43 11.00
C VAL A 196 1.69 -15.00 11.07
N SER A 197 1.13 -15.50 11.74
CA SER A 197 -0.22 -15.43 12.18
C SER A 197 -0.23 -15.86 13.61
N THR A 198 -0.19 -14.93 14.37
CA THR A 198 -0.79 -15.19 15.64
C THR A 198 -2.25 -14.85 15.46
N GLU A 199 -3.03 -15.86 15.23
CA GLU A 199 -4.43 -15.83 15.57
C GLU A 199 -4.69 -15.25 16.90
N ALA A 200 -3.73 -15.13 17.61
CA ALA A 200 -3.74 -15.01 18.99
C ALA A 200 -3.03 -13.77 19.38
N GLY A 201 -3.42 -12.68 18.89
CA GLY A 201 -3.21 -11.49 19.67
C GLY A 201 -3.92 -11.65 21.01
N PRO A 202 -3.60 -10.88 22.03
CA PRO A 202 -4.30 -10.85 23.31
C PRO A 202 -5.78 -10.55 23.15
N LEU A 203 -6.18 -10.42 21.97
CA LEU A 203 -7.45 -9.93 21.51
C LEU A 203 -8.30 -11.04 20.93
N TRP A 204 -7.80 -12.29 21.01
CA TRP A 204 -8.54 -13.48 20.63
C TRP A 204 -9.00 -14.24 21.87
N LEU A 205 -10.27 -14.67 21.86
CA LEU A 205 -10.82 -15.48 22.93
C LEU A 205 -9.99 -16.76 23.13
N GLY A 206 -9.36 -16.89 24.28
CA GLY A 206 -8.57 -18.06 24.66
C GLY A 206 -7.06 -17.87 24.69
N THR A 207 -6.49 -16.76 24.21
CA THR A 207 -5.06 -16.49 24.33
C THR A 207 -4.80 -15.34 25.29
N THR A 208 -4.66 -15.67 26.55
CA THR A 208 -4.38 -14.72 27.64
C THR A 208 -2.96 -14.82 28.18
N ASP A 209 -2.14 -15.70 27.61
CA ASP A 209 -0.74 -15.86 27.99
C ASP A 209 0.12 -14.74 27.37
N THR A 210 0.31 -13.69 28.14
CA THR A 210 1.13 -12.52 27.73
C THR A 210 2.59 -12.87 27.46
N THR A 211 3.13 -13.92 28.10
CA THR A 211 4.49 -14.37 27.84
C THR A 211 4.60 -14.94 26.43
N TYR A 212 3.66 -15.80 26.05
CA TYR A 212 3.59 -16.34 24.71
C TYR A 212 3.43 -15.23 23.65
N LEU A 213 2.48 -14.32 23.86
CA LEU A 213 2.19 -13.22 22.93
C LEU A 213 3.39 -12.30 22.74
N ASN A 214 4.03 -11.90 23.85
CA ASN A 214 5.17 -11.00 23.81
C ASN A 214 6.38 -11.66 23.15
N ASN A 215 6.66 -12.93 23.47
CA ASN A 215 7.75 -13.68 22.82
C ASN A 215 7.51 -13.85 21.33
N THR A 216 6.27 -14.16 20.91
CA THR A 216 5.94 -14.27 19.49
C THR A 216 6.17 -12.95 18.74
N PHE A 217 5.79 -11.83 19.33
CA PHE A 217 6.10 -10.52 18.75
C PHE A 217 7.61 -10.27 18.67
N ASP A 218 8.35 -10.58 19.73
CA ASP A 218 9.80 -10.36 19.77
C ASP A 218 10.53 -11.26 18.75
N ASP A 219 10.06 -12.48 18.52
CA ASP A 219 10.57 -13.39 17.46
C ASP A 219 10.31 -12.83 16.07
N VAL A 220 9.11 -12.29 15.82
CA VAL A 220 8.78 -11.62 14.56
C VAL A 220 9.64 -10.39 14.34
N LEU A 221 9.86 -9.57 15.39
CA LEU A 221 10.74 -8.41 15.31
C LEU A 221 12.19 -8.81 15.00
N ALA A 222 12.68 -9.90 15.61
CA ALA A 222 14.02 -10.41 15.37
C ALA A 222 14.18 -10.99 13.96
N SER A 223 13.18 -11.64 13.41
CA SER A 223 13.20 -12.23 12.06
C SER A 223 12.94 -11.22 10.95
N GLY A 224 12.40 -10.05 11.27
CA GLY A 224 12.01 -9.04 10.27
C GLY A 224 10.70 -9.38 9.56
N GLY A 225 9.72 -9.92 10.27
CA GLY A 225 8.42 -10.34 9.79
C GLY A 225 7.32 -9.29 9.92
N VAL A 226 6.08 -9.76 9.71
CA VAL A 226 4.85 -9.02 9.97
C VAL A 226 4.17 -9.63 11.18
N TYR A 227 3.89 -8.85 12.20
CA TYR A 227 3.07 -9.25 13.32
C TYR A 227 1.65 -8.77 13.07
N HIS A 228 0.74 -9.71 12.83
CA HIS A 228 -0.66 -9.42 12.56
C HIS A 228 -1.56 -9.84 13.73
N ILE A 229 -2.36 -8.90 14.23
CA ILE A 229 -3.36 -9.16 15.27
C ILE A 229 -4.73 -9.26 14.61
N MET A 230 -5.44 -10.34 14.82
CA MET A 230 -6.87 -10.44 14.51
C MET A 230 -7.69 -10.42 15.80
N CYS A 231 -8.78 -9.69 15.82
CA CYS A 231 -9.65 -9.62 16.97
C CYS A 231 -11.13 -9.45 16.60
N HIS A 232 -11.97 -9.77 17.57
CA HIS A 232 -13.40 -9.44 17.58
C HIS A 232 -13.64 -8.54 18.78
N PRO A 233 -13.91 -7.25 18.63
CA PRO A 233 -14.07 -6.30 19.74
C PRO A 233 -15.08 -6.68 20.82
N ASN A 234 -16.08 -7.48 20.45
CA ASN A 234 -17.12 -7.95 21.39
C ASN A 234 -16.64 -9.04 22.36
N VAL A 235 -15.50 -9.68 22.09
CA VAL A 235 -14.96 -10.76 22.94
C VAL A 235 -13.68 -10.37 23.69
N ILE A 236 -13.17 -9.16 23.49
CA ILE A 236 -12.00 -8.68 24.22
C ILE A 236 -12.39 -8.33 25.65
N GLU A 237 -11.65 -8.89 26.60
CA GLU A 237 -11.86 -8.67 28.02
C GLU A 237 -11.01 -7.49 28.53
N TRP A 238 -11.46 -6.26 28.25
CA TRP A 238 -10.74 -5.03 28.61
C TRP A 238 -10.64 -4.78 30.12
N ASP A 239 -11.32 -5.55 30.94
CA ASP A 239 -11.24 -5.58 32.40
C ASP A 239 -10.14 -6.50 32.93
N GLN A 240 -9.49 -7.27 32.06
CA GLN A 240 -8.34 -8.11 32.38
C GLN A 240 -7.01 -7.38 32.05
N ASP A 241 -5.91 -7.85 32.62
CA ASP A 241 -4.59 -7.23 32.43
C ASP A 241 -3.94 -7.61 31.11
N TYR A 242 -4.23 -8.78 30.54
CA TYR A 242 -3.49 -9.31 29.38
C TYR A 242 -3.55 -8.44 28.11
N PRO A 243 -4.66 -7.78 27.75
CA PRO A 243 -4.67 -6.93 26.58
C PRO A 243 -3.72 -5.73 26.74
N TRP A 244 -3.76 -5.11 27.92
CA TRP A 244 -2.96 -3.92 28.21
C TRP A 244 -1.47 -4.24 28.24
N VAL A 245 -1.07 -5.33 28.92
CA VAL A 245 0.32 -5.77 28.99
C VAL A 245 0.88 -6.02 27.60
N HIS A 246 0.11 -6.63 26.70
CA HIS A 246 0.58 -6.89 25.35
C HIS A 246 0.61 -5.64 24.48
N LEU A 247 -0.43 -4.82 24.49
CA LEU A 247 -0.45 -3.58 23.73
C LEU A 247 0.69 -2.64 24.12
N GLU A 248 1.01 -2.55 25.43
CA GLU A 248 2.18 -1.81 25.92
C GLU A 248 3.48 -2.41 25.38
N HIS A 249 3.62 -3.75 25.39
CA HIS A 249 4.82 -4.42 24.92
C HIS A 249 5.11 -4.19 23.43
N ILE A 250 4.09 -4.26 22.59
CA ILE A 250 4.26 -4.16 21.12
C ILE A 250 4.31 -2.72 20.61
N SER A 251 3.80 -1.76 21.36
CA SER A 251 3.66 -0.38 20.92
C SER A 251 4.99 0.41 20.97
N ASN A 252 5.06 1.49 20.20
CA ASN A 252 6.14 2.48 20.23
C ASN A 252 7.57 1.93 20.03
N ARG A 253 7.74 0.79 19.38
CA ARG A 253 9.05 0.19 19.08
C ARG A 253 9.70 0.91 17.89
N LYS A 254 10.92 1.39 18.06
CA LYS A 254 11.62 2.23 17.08
C LYS A 254 11.83 1.59 15.71
N ASN A 255 11.98 0.27 15.66
CA ASN A 255 12.28 -0.46 14.44
C ASN A 255 11.04 -1.13 13.84
N VAL A 256 9.85 -0.77 14.31
CA VAL A 256 8.58 -1.31 13.83
C VAL A 256 7.82 -0.27 13.02
N TRP A 257 7.28 -0.69 11.90
CA TRP A 257 6.31 0.08 11.14
C TRP A 257 4.91 -0.35 11.56
N TYR A 258 4.13 0.61 12.05
CA TYR A 258 2.73 0.40 12.40
C TYR A 258 1.88 0.87 11.24
N ALA A 259 1.12 -0.04 10.63
CA ALA A 259 0.37 0.25 9.42
C ALA A 259 -1.00 -0.45 9.43
N GLY A 260 -1.96 0.14 8.71
CA GLY A 260 -3.18 -0.56 8.35
C GLY A 260 -2.86 -1.79 7.49
N PHE A 261 -3.70 -2.81 7.58
CA PHE A 261 -3.49 -4.08 6.89
C PHE A 261 -3.44 -3.88 5.37
N GLY A 262 -4.39 -3.15 4.80
CA GLY A 262 -4.38 -2.83 3.37
C GLY A 262 -3.25 -1.86 2.99
N HIS A 263 -2.86 -0.95 3.89
CA HIS A 263 -1.74 -0.04 3.64
C HIS A 263 -0.40 -0.76 3.49
N LEU A 264 -0.18 -1.84 4.25
CA LEU A 264 1.00 -2.69 4.07
C LEU A 264 1.07 -3.26 2.65
N TYR A 265 -0.05 -3.78 2.15
CA TYR A 265 -0.11 -4.36 0.82
C TYR A 265 -0.07 -3.29 -0.28
N ALA A 266 -0.65 -2.11 -0.06
CA ALA A 266 -0.51 -0.98 -0.98
C ALA A 266 0.97 -0.55 -1.13
N TYR A 267 1.70 -0.50 -0.03
CA TYR A 267 3.15 -0.22 -0.06
C TYR A 267 3.92 -1.29 -0.84
N HIS A 268 3.62 -2.56 -0.58
CA HIS A 268 4.23 -3.68 -1.27
C HIS A 268 3.91 -3.68 -2.78
N PHE A 269 2.67 -3.38 -3.15
CA PHE A 269 2.26 -3.19 -4.54
C PHE A 269 3.10 -2.11 -5.23
N LEU A 270 3.25 -0.96 -4.60
CA LEU A 270 4.05 0.13 -5.15
C LEU A 270 5.52 -0.26 -5.33
N GLN A 271 6.07 -1.09 -4.42
CA GLN A 271 7.43 -1.59 -4.57
C GLN A 271 7.59 -2.57 -5.73
N SER A 272 6.60 -3.45 -5.94
CA SER A 272 6.67 -4.49 -6.97
C SER A 272 6.42 -3.97 -8.38
N THR A 273 5.61 -2.92 -8.54
CA THR A 273 5.28 -2.31 -9.84
C THR A 273 6.39 -1.48 -10.45
N TYR A 274 7.38 -1.05 -9.66
CA TYR A 274 8.51 -0.29 -10.19
C TYR A 274 9.72 -1.21 -10.35
N PRO A 275 10.32 -1.30 -11.55
CA PRO A 275 11.53 -2.06 -11.75
C PRO A 275 12.62 -1.54 -10.81
N GLU A 276 13.47 -2.45 -10.33
CA GLU A 276 14.63 -2.07 -9.51
C GLU A 276 15.44 -0.99 -10.22
N ILE A 277 15.62 0.15 -9.55
CA ILE A 277 16.61 1.12 -10.01
C ILE A 277 17.96 0.52 -9.63
N ILE A 278 18.64 -0.03 -10.60
CA ILE A 278 20.02 -0.48 -10.43
C ILE A 278 20.88 0.76 -10.30
N LEU A 279 21.24 1.09 -9.06
CA LEU A 279 22.28 2.09 -8.83
C LEU A 279 23.62 1.44 -9.15
N ASN A 280 24.15 1.71 -10.34
CA ASN A 280 25.46 1.26 -10.70
C ASN A 280 26.50 2.12 -9.96
N THR A 281 27.09 1.59 -8.91
CA THR A 281 28.16 2.25 -8.15
C THR A 281 29.55 1.98 -8.74
N ASP A 282 29.67 1.01 -9.63
CA ASP A 282 30.92 0.71 -10.30
C ASP A 282 30.98 1.31 -11.71
N LYS A 283 31.98 2.17 -11.89
CA LYS A 283 32.34 2.68 -13.23
C LYS A 283 32.87 1.59 -14.18
N SER A 284 32.84 0.33 -13.80
CA SER A 284 33.48 -0.77 -14.53
C SER A 284 32.55 -1.83 -15.12
N ASP A 285 31.28 -1.86 -14.73
CA ASP A 285 30.37 -2.86 -15.33
C ASP A 285 29.37 -2.20 -16.28
N ASN A 286 29.53 -2.53 -17.53
CA ASN A 286 28.70 -2.16 -18.67
C ASN A 286 27.21 -2.37 -18.36
N ILE A 287 26.52 -1.31 -17.92
CA ILE A 287 25.11 -1.20 -18.26
C ILE A 287 25.09 -1.33 -19.78
N ASN A 288 24.26 -2.22 -20.30
CA ASN A 288 24.12 -2.32 -21.73
C ASN A 288 23.47 -1.03 -22.25
N LEU A 289 24.27 0.03 -22.29
CA LEU A 289 23.92 1.35 -22.83
C LEU A 289 23.68 1.27 -24.35
N ASP A 290 23.87 0.08 -24.92
CA ASP A 290 23.81 -0.15 -26.35
C ASP A 290 22.38 -0.24 -26.91
N VAL A 291 21.35 -0.08 -26.04
CA VAL A 291 19.97 -0.14 -26.48
C VAL A 291 19.24 1.16 -26.14
N PHE A 292 18.62 1.75 -27.15
CA PHE A 292 17.68 2.84 -26.95
C PHE A 292 16.47 2.31 -26.16
N THR A 293 16.16 2.95 -25.03
CA THR A 293 15.01 2.59 -24.20
C THR A 293 14.12 3.80 -24.00
N LEU A 294 12.82 3.64 -24.26
CA LEU A 294 11.79 4.62 -23.96
C LEU A 294 10.95 4.10 -22.81
N CYS A 295 10.97 4.81 -21.70
CA CYS A 295 10.16 4.47 -20.52
C CYS A 295 8.74 4.99 -20.67
N SER A 296 7.80 4.40 -19.96
CA SER A 296 6.45 4.97 -19.83
C SER A 296 6.54 6.35 -19.18
N ASN A 297 5.74 7.29 -19.66
CA ASN A 297 5.67 8.61 -19.05
C ASN A 297 4.99 8.53 -17.67
N TYR A 298 5.47 9.35 -16.74
CA TYR A 298 4.93 9.38 -15.39
C TYR A 298 4.77 10.83 -14.88
N PRO A 299 3.64 11.13 -14.21
CA PRO A 299 2.45 10.29 -14.05
C PRO A 299 1.70 10.05 -15.37
N ASN A 300 0.94 8.93 -15.45
CA ASN A 300 0.03 8.63 -16.55
C ASN A 300 -1.16 7.81 -16.01
N PRO A 301 -2.39 8.35 -15.95
CA PRO A 301 -2.78 9.70 -16.40
C PRO A 301 -2.07 10.83 -15.66
N PHE A 302 -2.04 12.03 -16.24
CA PHE A 302 -1.32 13.17 -15.69
C PHE A 302 -2.19 14.45 -15.63
N ASN A 303 -1.90 15.32 -14.64
CA ASN A 303 -2.56 16.60 -14.46
C ASN A 303 -1.66 17.57 -13.63
N PRO A 304 -1.21 18.69 -14.18
CA PRO A 304 -1.19 19.06 -15.60
C PRO A 304 0.08 18.60 -16.32
N ALA A 305 1.01 17.90 -15.66
CA ALA A 305 2.33 17.60 -16.21
C ALA A 305 2.67 16.10 -16.14
N THR A 306 3.49 15.66 -17.08
CA THR A 306 4.09 14.32 -17.09
C THR A 306 5.54 14.38 -17.52
N THR A 307 6.35 13.45 -17.03
CA THR A 307 7.76 13.30 -17.39
C THR A 307 7.95 12.11 -18.32
N ILE A 308 8.64 12.33 -19.43
CA ILE A 308 9.02 11.31 -20.40
C ILE A 308 10.50 11.01 -20.18
N SER A 309 10.81 9.77 -19.80
CA SER A 309 12.17 9.31 -19.54
C SER A 309 12.65 8.36 -20.63
N TYR A 310 13.92 8.47 -21.01
CA TYR A 310 14.51 7.65 -22.07
C TYR A 310 16.01 7.48 -21.88
N ASN A 311 16.56 6.40 -22.44
CA ASN A 311 18.00 6.16 -22.49
C ASN A 311 18.50 6.20 -23.93
N ILE A 312 19.64 6.87 -24.16
CA ILE A 312 20.32 6.93 -25.46
C ILE A 312 21.62 6.14 -25.40
N PRO A 313 21.81 5.15 -26.30
CA PRO A 313 22.99 4.27 -26.26
C PRO A 313 24.29 4.97 -26.73
N LYS A 314 24.19 6.06 -27.44
CA LYS A 314 25.32 6.88 -27.87
C LYS A 314 24.89 8.33 -28.09
N SER A 315 25.80 9.28 -27.93
CA SER A 315 25.51 10.71 -28.20
C SER A 315 24.84 10.88 -29.55
N SER A 316 23.65 11.43 -29.58
CA SER A 316 22.77 11.50 -30.74
C SER A 316 21.99 12.82 -30.78
N TYR A 317 21.57 13.21 -31.96
CA TYR A 317 20.62 14.31 -32.11
C TYR A 317 19.22 13.76 -31.81
N ILE A 318 18.57 14.31 -30.81
CA ILE A 318 17.26 13.83 -30.32
C ILE A 318 16.20 14.88 -30.59
N LYS A 319 15.07 14.44 -31.12
CA LYS A 319 13.87 15.24 -31.32
C LYS A 319 12.70 14.60 -30.59
N ILE A 320 12.00 15.39 -29.76
CA ILE A 320 10.83 14.92 -28.97
C ILE A 320 9.64 15.82 -29.28
N ASP A 321 8.58 15.20 -29.79
CA ASP A 321 7.35 15.87 -30.21
C ASP A 321 6.12 15.20 -29.60
N ILE A 322 5.10 16.00 -29.27
CA ILE A 322 3.79 15.54 -28.79
C ILE A 322 2.75 15.71 -29.90
N TYR A 323 1.87 14.71 -30.04
CA TYR A 323 0.82 14.66 -31.06
C TYR A 323 -0.54 14.38 -30.42
N ASN A 324 -1.60 14.89 -31.04
CA ASN A 324 -2.97 14.50 -30.74
C ASN A 324 -3.34 13.17 -31.44
N PRO A 325 -4.50 12.57 -31.14
CA PRO A 325 -4.93 11.29 -31.75
C PRO A 325 -5.10 11.33 -33.28
N MET A 326 -5.28 12.52 -33.85
CA MET A 326 -5.38 12.72 -35.30
C MET A 326 -4.01 12.91 -35.99
N GLY A 327 -2.91 12.77 -35.25
CA GLY A 327 -1.53 12.94 -35.75
C GLY A 327 -1.09 14.39 -35.92
N GLY A 328 -1.89 15.34 -35.45
CA GLY A 328 -1.51 16.75 -35.44
C GLY A 328 -0.47 17.03 -34.35
N MET A 329 0.62 17.72 -34.68
CA MET A 329 1.64 18.13 -33.72
C MET A 329 1.04 19.14 -32.73
N VAL A 330 1.16 18.85 -31.45
CA VAL A 330 0.70 19.68 -30.33
C VAL A 330 1.84 20.50 -29.76
N ARG A 331 2.95 19.83 -29.48
CA ARG A 331 4.10 20.45 -28.83
C ARG A 331 5.41 19.87 -29.34
N HIS A 332 6.35 20.75 -29.64
CA HIS A 332 7.74 20.42 -29.81
C HIS A 332 8.46 20.64 -28.48
N LEU A 333 8.91 19.55 -27.84
CA LEU A 333 9.53 19.61 -26.52
C LEU A 333 11.03 19.83 -26.58
N TYR A 334 11.71 19.13 -27.50
CA TYR A 334 13.16 19.12 -27.54
C TYR A 334 13.70 18.81 -28.95
N SER A 335 14.81 19.49 -29.33
CA SER A 335 15.52 19.19 -30.55
C SER A 335 16.97 19.68 -30.40
N SER A 336 17.87 18.79 -29.99
CA SER A 336 19.30 19.10 -29.85
C SER A 336 20.14 17.83 -29.70
N GLN A 337 21.46 18.00 -29.72
CA GLN A 337 22.40 16.95 -29.36
C GLN A 337 22.22 16.57 -27.87
N ARG A 338 22.20 15.27 -27.57
CA ARG A 338 22.22 14.71 -26.23
C ARG A 338 23.34 13.71 -26.11
N ASP A 339 23.98 13.70 -24.96
CA ASP A 339 25.02 12.73 -24.65
C ASP A 339 24.40 11.36 -24.34
N GLN A 340 25.24 10.33 -24.47
CA GLN A 340 24.89 8.97 -24.05
C GLN A 340 24.38 8.94 -22.59
N GLY A 341 23.31 8.19 -22.31
CA GLY A 341 22.80 7.98 -20.97
C GLY A 341 21.29 8.21 -20.83
N TYR A 342 20.85 8.24 -19.60
CA TYR A 342 19.44 8.46 -19.24
C TYR A 342 19.12 9.95 -19.22
N HIS A 343 17.96 10.27 -19.78
CA HIS A 343 17.44 11.63 -19.87
C HIS A 343 15.96 11.65 -19.54
N SER A 344 15.48 12.80 -19.07
CA SER A 344 14.06 13.05 -18.89
C SER A 344 13.68 14.43 -19.42
N ILE A 345 12.41 14.59 -19.77
CA ILE A 345 11.81 15.84 -20.17
C ILE A 345 10.36 15.92 -19.73
N MET A 346 9.99 17.04 -19.17
CA MET A 346 8.63 17.28 -18.70
C MET A 346 7.76 17.95 -19.77
N TRP A 347 6.52 17.49 -19.93
CA TRP A 347 5.47 18.17 -20.66
C TRP A 347 4.36 18.62 -19.71
N ASN A 348 4.03 19.89 -19.74
CA ASN A 348 3.10 20.55 -18.83
C ASN A 348 1.72 20.83 -19.47
N SER A 349 1.25 19.96 -20.34
CA SER A 349 -0.04 20.07 -21.04
C SER A 349 -0.25 21.37 -21.83
N LYS A 350 0.82 21.98 -22.34
CA LYS A 350 0.73 23.16 -23.17
C LYS A 350 1.17 22.88 -24.59
N ASP A 351 0.50 23.54 -25.55
CA ASP A 351 0.89 23.53 -26.96
C ASP A 351 2.13 24.40 -27.25
N ASN A 352 2.52 24.50 -28.52
CA ASN A 352 3.64 25.34 -28.95
C ASN A 352 3.44 26.84 -28.66
N TYR A 353 2.24 27.28 -28.46
CA TYR A 353 1.88 28.67 -28.16
C TYR A 353 1.70 28.95 -26.67
N GLY A 354 1.95 27.92 -25.80
CA GLY A 354 1.82 28.04 -24.37
C GLY A 354 0.36 27.95 -23.86
N LYS A 355 -0.61 27.58 -24.71
CA LYS A 355 -2.00 27.41 -24.32
C LYS A 355 -2.20 26.00 -23.74
N PRO A 356 -2.97 25.84 -22.65
CA PRO A 356 -3.36 24.54 -22.14
C PRO A 356 -4.09 23.73 -23.22
N VAL A 357 -3.76 22.45 -23.33
CA VAL A 357 -4.48 21.52 -24.22
C VAL A 357 -5.65 20.86 -23.47
N SER A 358 -6.63 20.35 -24.20
CA SER A 358 -7.77 19.66 -23.61
C SER A 358 -7.35 18.37 -22.93
N ALA A 359 -8.11 17.94 -21.93
CA ALA A 359 -7.97 16.59 -21.38
C ALA A 359 -8.22 15.56 -22.50
N GLY A 360 -7.39 14.52 -22.54
CA GLY A 360 -7.48 13.49 -23.59
C GLY A 360 -6.20 12.68 -23.77
N LEU A 361 -6.22 11.83 -24.78
CA LEU A 361 -5.08 11.00 -25.18
C LEU A 361 -4.10 11.82 -26.04
N TYR A 362 -2.81 11.65 -25.77
CA TYR A 362 -1.72 12.22 -26.54
C TYR A 362 -0.65 11.16 -26.79
N PHE A 363 0.05 11.30 -27.90
CA PHE A 363 1.18 10.47 -28.25
C PHE A 363 2.46 11.29 -28.23
N TYR A 364 3.57 10.70 -27.81
CA TYR A 364 4.88 11.31 -27.97
C TYR A 364 5.78 10.44 -28.84
N SER A 365 6.67 11.11 -29.54
CA SER A 365 7.63 10.47 -30.44
C SER A 365 9.03 10.98 -30.10
N ILE A 366 9.98 10.06 -29.98
CA ILE A 366 11.41 10.36 -29.89
C ILE A 366 12.07 9.81 -31.17
N ARG A 367 12.90 10.64 -31.78
CA ARG A 367 13.62 10.31 -33.02
C ARG A 367 15.08 10.71 -32.89
#